data_a4343b31d1a912aaea732580ec13593f
#
_entry.id   a4343b31d1a912aaea732580ec13593f
#
_cell.length_a   1.000
_cell.length_b   1.000
_cell.length_c   1.000
_cell.angle_alpha   90.00
_cell.angle_beta   90.00
_cell.angle_gamma   90.00
#
_symmetry.space_group_name_H-M   'P 1'
#
loop_
_entity.id
_entity.type
_entity.pdbx_description
1 polymer ?
#
loop_
_entity_poly.entity_id
_entity_poly.type
_entity_poly.pdbx_seq_one_letter_code
_entity_poly.pdbx_strand_id
1 'polypeptide(L)'
;MISESAILNCFQHLVDDKQDDAVLVGSGDDAAVIKSQDKDLVHSIDISKINSHFPEDSSPQDIAYRSIAVALSDLAAMGAYPSFISIGLTSNSTDLDWYKKFTSGVEKILNEYQIKLVGGDITNGEI
;
A
#
# COMPACT_ATOMS: atom_id res chain seq x y z
N MET A 1 -23.73 1.88 3.40
CA MET A 1 -22.57 1.55 2.53
C MET A 1 -21.54 2.66 2.69
N ILE A 2 -20.28 2.32 2.94
CA ILE A 2 -19.22 3.33 3.06
C ILE A 2 -18.89 3.79 1.64
N SER A 3 -18.75 5.11 1.44
CA SER A 3 -18.34 5.63 0.14
C SER A 3 -16.85 5.40 -0.09
N GLU A 4 -16.46 5.19 -1.33
CA GLU A 4 -15.06 5.09 -1.74
C GLU A 4 -14.23 6.27 -1.24
N SER A 5 -14.77 7.49 -1.37
CA SER A 5 -14.12 8.70 -0.87
C SER A 5 -13.83 8.67 0.63
N ALA A 6 -14.73 8.08 1.43
CA ALA A 6 -14.50 7.94 2.88
C ALA A 6 -13.35 6.96 3.18
N ILE A 7 -13.21 5.91 2.37
CA ILE A 7 -12.10 4.95 2.49
C ILE A 7 -10.79 5.61 2.04
N LEU A 8 -10.79 6.28 0.88
CA LEU A 8 -9.61 6.99 0.37
C LEU A 8 -9.09 8.05 1.35
N ASN A 9 -9.99 8.74 2.07
CA ASN A 9 -9.59 9.68 3.10
C ASN A 9 -8.81 9.04 4.25
N CYS A 10 -8.98 7.74 4.51
CA CYS A 10 -8.15 7.03 5.49
C CYS A 10 -6.68 6.92 5.06
N PHE A 11 -6.43 6.93 3.74
CA PHE A 11 -5.07 6.85 3.19
C PHE A 11 -4.44 8.22 2.93
N GLN A 12 -5.22 9.31 2.97
CA GLN A 12 -4.78 10.64 2.55
C GLN A 12 -3.49 11.07 3.25
N HIS A 13 -3.38 10.85 4.55
CA HIS A 13 -2.19 11.20 5.33
C HIS A 13 -0.92 10.45 4.90
N LEU A 14 -1.05 9.29 4.23
CA LEU A 14 0.08 8.49 3.75
C LEU A 14 0.65 9.03 2.43
N VAL A 15 -0.16 9.73 1.65
CA VAL A 15 0.24 10.26 0.34
C VAL A 15 0.66 11.74 0.40
N ASP A 16 0.14 12.48 1.37
CA ASP A 16 0.41 13.93 1.51
C ASP A 16 1.74 14.23 2.22
N ASP A 17 2.29 13.29 2.95
CA ASP A 17 3.25 13.58 4.03
C ASP A 17 4.73 13.76 3.60
N LYS A 18 5.10 13.55 2.34
CA LYS A 18 6.48 13.83 1.90
C LYS A 18 6.57 14.06 0.40
N GLN A 19 6.80 15.29 0.01
CA GLN A 19 7.28 15.58 -1.34
C GLN A 19 8.65 14.90 -1.52
N ASP A 20 8.70 13.99 -2.48
CA ASP A 20 9.95 13.38 -2.96
C ASP A 20 10.21 13.93 -4.35
N ASP A 21 11.37 14.49 -4.57
CA ASP A 21 11.76 15.05 -5.86
C ASP A 21 11.72 14.01 -7.00
N ALA A 22 11.72 12.73 -6.67
CA ALA A 22 11.56 11.64 -7.63
C ALA A 22 10.10 11.38 -8.02
N VAL A 23 9.12 11.79 -7.23
CA VAL A 23 7.69 11.64 -7.57
C VAL A 23 7.21 12.89 -8.27
N LEU A 24 7.04 12.83 -9.59
CA LEU A 24 6.56 13.94 -10.41
C LEU A 24 5.03 14.05 -10.40
N VAL A 25 4.35 12.91 -10.37
CA VAL A 25 2.90 12.79 -10.21
C VAL A 25 2.65 11.65 -9.22
N GLY A 26 1.96 11.93 -8.14
CA GLY A 26 1.61 10.96 -7.11
C GLY A 26 0.16 10.51 -7.17
N SER A 27 -0.41 10.19 -6.02
CA SER A 27 -1.82 9.80 -5.89
C SER A 27 -2.77 10.94 -6.30
N GLY A 28 -3.89 10.57 -6.91
CA GLY A 28 -4.94 11.52 -7.35
C GLY A 28 -5.00 11.76 -8.86
N ASP A 29 -4.15 11.12 -9.64
CA ASP A 29 -4.19 11.08 -11.10
C ASP A 29 -4.26 9.63 -11.58
N ASP A 30 -4.42 9.41 -12.89
CA ASP A 30 -4.57 8.08 -13.49
C ASP A 30 -3.35 7.17 -13.29
N ALA A 31 -2.17 7.75 -13.12
CA ALA A 31 -0.93 7.02 -12.85
C ALA A 31 0.08 7.86 -12.06
N ALA A 32 0.94 7.19 -11.30
CA ALA A 32 2.10 7.82 -10.72
C ALA A 32 3.21 8.00 -11.77
N VAL A 33 3.88 9.16 -11.75
CA VAL A 33 5.07 9.42 -12.57
C VAL A 33 6.27 9.56 -11.65
N ILE A 34 7.21 8.65 -11.79
CA ILE A 34 8.43 8.58 -10.99
C ILE A 34 9.63 8.86 -11.90
N LYS A 35 10.44 9.82 -11.52
CA LYS A 35 11.67 10.15 -12.24
C LYS A 35 12.69 9.03 -12.07
N SER A 36 13.12 8.43 -13.17
CA SER A 36 14.25 7.53 -13.16
C SER A 36 15.52 8.34 -12.88
N GLN A 37 16.25 7.97 -11.85
CA GLN A 37 17.63 8.35 -11.65
C GLN A 37 18.48 7.28 -12.34
N ASP A 38 19.67 7.54 -12.82
CA ASP A 38 20.55 6.63 -13.60
C ASP A 38 20.83 5.27 -12.93
N LYS A 39 19.75 4.58 -12.54
CA LYS A 39 19.76 3.27 -11.88
C LYS A 39 18.66 2.39 -12.45
N ASP A 40 18.87 1.09 -12.39
CA ASP A 40 17.86 0.11 -12.71
C ASP A 40 16.73 0.13 -11.68
N LEU A 41 15.49 -0.01 -12.14
CA LEU A 41 14.32 -0.17 -11.28
C LEU A 41 13.98 -1.65 -11.16
N VAL A 42 13.90 -2.13 -9.93
CA VAL A 42 13.38 -3.47 -9.62
C VAL A 42 11.92 -3.33 -9.23
N HIS A 43 11.06 -4.06 -9.93
CA HIS A 43 9.63 -4.04 -9.69
C HIS A 43 9.13 -5.46 -9.36
N SER A 44 8.35 -5.58 -8.29
CA SER A 44 7.66 -6.79 -7.89
C SER A 44 6.21 -6.48 -7.55
N ILE A 45 5.33 -7.44 -7.72
CA ILE A 45 3.93 -7.38 -7.30
C ILE A 45 3.59 -8.66 -6.55
N ASP A 46 2.93 -8.50 -5.41
CA ASP A 46 2.44 -9.61 -4.60
C ASP A 46 0.95 -9.45 -4.31
N ILE A 47 0.24 -10.57 -4.26
CA ILE A 47 -1.17 -10.63 -3.94
C ILE A 47 -1.32 -11.44 -2.65
N SER A 48 -1.95 -10.86 -1.66
CA SER A 48 -2.34 -11.54 -0.42
C SER A 48 -3.85 -11.75 -0.35
N LYS A 49 -4.26 -12.94 0.05
CA LYS A 49 -5.66 -13.33 0.12
C LYS A 49 -5.96 -13.99 1.46
N ILE A 50 -7.14 -13.67 2.02
CA ILE A 50 -7.67 -14.31 3.22
C ILE A 50 -7.73 -15.84 3.06
N ASN A 51 -7.49 -16.56 4.13
CA ASN A 51 -7.45 -18.02 4.20
C ASN A 51 -6.38 -18.71 3.32
N SER A 52 -5.59 -17.93 2.57
CA SER A 52 -4.45 -18.43 1.81
C SER A 52 -3.13 -17.90 2.37
N HIS A 53 -3.08 -16.62 2.67
CA HIS A 53 -1.86 -15.93 3.11
C HIS A 53 -1.95 -15.42 4.54
N PHE A 54 -3.15 -15.25 5.07
CA PHE A 54 -3.42 -14.89 6.46
C PHE A 54 -4.76 -15.48 6.92
N PRO A 55 -4.91 -15.79 8.24
CA PRO A 55 -6.16 -16.26 8.81
C PRO A 55 -7.31 -15.25 8.72
N GLU A 56 -8.53 -15.74 8.74
CA GLU A 56 -9.75 -14.91 8.66
C GLU A 56 -9.88 -13.93 9.83
N ASP A 57 -9.39 -14.31 11.00
CA ASP A 57 -9.41 -13.51 12.23
C ASP A 57 -8.22 -12.56 12.38
N SER A 58 -7.39 -12.41 11.35
CA SER A 58 -6.25 -11.50 11.37
C SER A 58 -6.70 -10.04 11.52
N SER A 59 -5.95 -9.29 12.33
CA SER A 59 -6.23 -7.86 12.46
C SER A 59 -5.97 -7.11 11.15
N PRO A 60 -6.72 -6.05 10.85
CA PRO A 60 -6.47 -5.23 9.66
C PRO A 60 -5.03 -4.70 9.59
N GLN A 61 -4.45 -4.35 10.74
CA GLN A 61 -3.06 -3.90 10.84
C GLN A 61 -2.08 -4.99 10.40
N ASP A 62 -2.29 -6.22 10.85
CA ASP A 62 -1.42 -7.35 10.52
C ASP A 62 -1.56 -7.76 9.06
N ILE A 63 -2.78 -7.72 8.51
CA ILE A 63 -3.04 -7.95 7.09
C ILE A 63 -2.23 -6.96 6.25
N ALA A 64 -2.33 -5.67 6.56
CA ALA A 64 -1.62 -4.62 5.83
C ALA A 64 -0.10 -4.79 5.93
N TYR A 65 0.42 -4.90 7.14
CA TYR A 65 1.85 -5.04 7.39
C TYR A 65 2.43 -6.27 6.69
N ARG A 66 1.80 -7.43 6.87
CA ARG A 66 2.26 -8.68 6.28
C ARG A 66 2.22 -8.66 4.76
N SER A 67 1.17 -8.14 4.15
CA SER A 67 1.04 -8.08 2.69
C SER A 67 2.16 -7.26 2.04
N ILE A 68 2.53 -6.15 2.67
CA ILE A 68 3.65 -5.32 2.19
C ILE A 68 4.99 -6.00 2.49
N ALA A 69 5.16 -6.58 3.68
CA ALA A 69 6.41 -7.25 4.05
C ALA A 69 6.78 -8.40 3.10
N VAL A 70 5.79 -9.14 2.60
CA VAL A 70 6.03 -10.22 1.62
C VAL A 70 6.57 -9.64 0.30
N ALA A 71 5.97 -8.57 -0.22
CA ALA A 71 6.48 -7.90 -1.42
C ALA A 71 7.90 -7.33 -1.22
N LEU A 72 8.19 -6.80 -0.02
CA LEU A 72 9.53 -6.31 0.30
C LEU A 72 10.58 -7.43 0.33
N SER A 73 10.18 -8.65 0.69
CA SER A 73 11.11 -9.79 0.69
C SER A 73 11.63 -10.13 -0.70
N ASP A 74 10.83 -9.95 -1.74
CA ASP A 74 11.25 -10.12 -3.12
C ASP A 74 12.29 -9.08 -3.54
N LEU A 75 12.07 -7.82 -3.16
CA LEU A 75 13.06 -6.77 -3.40
C LEU A 75 14.37 -7.03 -2.66
N ALA A 76 14.28 -7.51 -1.41
CA ALA A 76 15.46 -7.89 -0.63
C ALA A 76 16.25 -9.03 -1.30
N ALA A 77 15.55 -10.04 -1.84
CA ALA A 77 16.17 -11.15 -2.57
C ALA A 77 16.91 -10.66 -3.83
N MET A 78 16.47 -9.57 -4.45
CA MET A 78 17.10 -8.94 -5.61
C MET A 78 18.17 -7.90 -5.23
N GLY A 79 18.42 -7.69 -3.93
CA GLY A 79 19.37 -6.69 -3.45
C GLY A 79 18.92 -5.24 -3.69
N ALA A 80 17.62 -5.01 -3.85
CA ALA A 80 17.06 -3.71 -4.12
C ALA A 80 16.59 -3.01 -2.84
N TYR A 81 16.67 -1.68 -2.82
CA TYR A 81 16.10 -0.86 -1.76
C TYR A 81 14.66 -0.47 -2.12
N PRO A 82 13.69 -0.68 -1.21
CA PRO A 82 12.32 -0.25 -1.44
C PRO A 82 12.25 1.28 -1.45
N SER A 83 11.49 1.84 -2.37
CA SER A 83 11.32 3.30 -2.49
C SER A 83 9.87 3.72 -2.64
N PHE A 84 9.11 3.01 -3.47
CA PHE A 84 7.74 3.35 -3.80
C PHE A 84 6.84 2.12 -3.76
N ILE A 85 5.57 2.32 -3.42
CA ILE A 85 4.55 1.28 -3.41
C ILE A 85 3.23 1.82 -3.96
N SER A 86 2.50 0.97 -4.67
CA SER A 86 1.08 1.12 -4.95
C SER A 86 0.33 -0.03 -4.30
N ILE A 87 -0.88 0.24 -3.80
CA ILE A 87 -1.69 -0.76 -3.10
C ILE A 87 -3.03 -0.93 -3.81
N GLY A 88 -3.29 -2.12 -4.32
CA GLY A 88 -4.63 -2.54 -4.71
C GLY A 88 -5.32 -3.22 -3.52
N LEU A 89 -6.46 -2.71 -3.09
CA LEU A 89 -7.22 -3.27 -1.97
C LEU A 89 -8.62 -3.67 -2.42
N THR A 90 -8.92 -4.96 -2.29
CA THR A 90 -10.28 -5.48 -2.42
C THR A 90 -10.81 -5.77 -1.02
N SER A 91 -11.95 -5.21 -0.64
CA SER A 91 -12.56 -5.44 0.68
C SER A 91 -14.06 -5.28 0.62
N ASN A 92 -14.79 -6.11 1.35
CA ASN A 92 -16.23 -6.00 1.54
C ASN A 92 -16.60 -5.40 2.91
N SER A 93 -15.62 -4.90 3.65
CA SER A 93 -15.87 -4.29 4.96
C SER A 93 -16.79 -3.07 4.86
N THR A 94 -17.79 -3.03 5.72
CA THR A 94 -18.69 -1.87 5.89
C THR A 94 -18.31 -1.03 7.11
N ASP A 95 -17.19 -1.34 7.77
CA ASP A 95 -16.68 -0.66 8.95
C ASP A 95 -15.52 0.25 8.61
N LEU A 96 -15.69 1.55 8.75
CA LEU A 96 -14.64 2.53 8.51
C LEU A 96 -13.46 2.37 9.49
N ASP A 97 -13.69 1.85 10.69
CA ASP A 97 -12.64 1.58 11.67
C ASP A 97 -11.69 0.48 11.19
N TRP A 98 -12.21 -0.49 10.43
CA TRP A 98 -11.40 -1.50 9.77
C TRP A 98 -10.36 -0.85 8.83
N TYR A 99 -10.79 0.10 7.99
CA TYR A 99 -9.88 0.80 7.06
C TYR A 99 -8.87 1.68 7.78
N LYS A 100 -9.26 2.36 8.86
CA LYS A 100 -8.33 3.12 9.70
C LYS A 100 -7.26 2.23 10.33
N LYS A 101 -7.65 1.06 10.81
CA LYS A 101 -6.71 0.07 11.34
C LYS A 101 -5.80 -0.49 10.24
N PHE A 102 -6.34 -0.79 9.07
CA PHE A 102 -5.56 -1.22 7.93
C PHE A 102 -4.50 -0.16 7.55
N THR A 103 -4.89 1.09 7.40
CA THR A 103 -3.94 2.18 7.09
C THR A 103 -2.90 2.40 8.17
N SER A 104 -3.21 2.16 9.44
CA SER A 104 -2.19 2.23 10.49
C SER A 104 -1.12 1.15 10.36
N GLY A 105 -1.51 -0.04 9.88
CA GLY A 105 -0.56 -1.11 9.54
C GLY A 105 0.30 -0.76 8.34
N VAL A 106 -0.29 -0.15 7.31
CA VAL A 106 0.44 0.40 6.16
C VAL A 106 1.45 1.45 6.63
N GLU A 107 1.00 2.45 7.37
CA GLU A 107 1.85 3.54 7.88
C GLU A 107 3.07 3.00 8.64
N LYS A 108 2.87 2.01 9.49
CA LYS A 108 3.93 1.39 10.27
C LYS A 108 5.07 0.88 9.38
N ILE A 109 4.76 0.07 8.38
CA ILE A 109 5.78 -0.53 7.51
C ILE A 109 6.38 0.50 6.54
N LEU A 110 5.60 1.46 6.05
CA LEU A 110 6.12 2.53 5.21
C LEU A 110 7.15 3.38 5.96
N ASN A 111 6.88 3.70 7.22
CA ASN A 111 7.81 4.47 8.06
C ASN A 111 9.06 3.65 8.41
N GLU A 112 8.91 2.36 8.71
CA GLU A 112 10.02 1.47 9.05
C GLU A 112 11.05 1.36 7.92
N TYR A 113 10.59 1.28 6.68
CA TYR A 113 11.44 1.13 5.49
C TYR A 113 11.57 2.39 4.64
N GLN A 114 10.99 3.51 5.09
CA GLN A 114 11.02 4.81 4.38
C GLN A 114 10.47 4.73 2.95
N ILE A 115 9.36 4.01 2.77
CA ILE A 115 8.69 3.79 1.49
C ILE A 115 7.60 4.85 1.31
N LYS A 116 7.35 5.24 0.06
CA LYS A 116 6.27 6.17 -0.30
C LYS A 116 5.13 5.45 -1.01
N LEU A 117 3.92 5.72 -0.56
CA LEU A 117 2.71 5.34 -1.25
C LEU A 117 2.47 6.33 -2.40
N VAL A 118 2.50 5.85 -3.62
CA VAL A 118 2.39 6.69 -4.84
C VAL A 118 1.10 6.47 -5.62
N GLY A 119 0.32 5.46 -5.26
CA GLY A 119 -0.95 5.18 -5.92
C GLY A 119 -1.61 3.93 -5.38
N GLY A 120 -2.73 3.59 -5.97
CA GLY A 120 -3.48 2.39 -5.63
C GLY A 120 -4.90 2.41 -6.17
N ASP A 121 -5.62 1.35 -5.88
CA ASP A 121 -7.01 1.19 -6.25
C ASP A 121 -7.77 0.48 -5.13
N ILE A 122 -9.04 0.80 -4.98
CA ILE A 122 -9.92 0.18 -3.98
C ILE A 122 -11.16 -0.35 -4.68
N THR A 123 -11.44 -1.62 -4.46
CA THR A 123 -12.64 -2.24 -5.01
C THR A 123 -13.40 -3.05 -3.96
N ASN A 124 -14.68 -3.24 -4.19
CA ASN A 124 -15.52 -4.04 -3.31
C ASN A 124 -15.47 -5.52 -3.72
N GLY A 125 -15.25 -6.39 -2.76
CA GLY A 125 -15.19 -7.82 -2.97
C GLY A 125 -14.67 -8.56 -1.75
N GLU A 126 -14.58 -9.88 -1.84
CA GLU A 126 -13.92 -10.68 -0.81
C GLU A 126 -12.40 -10.50 -0.89
N ILE A 127 -11.80 -10.34 0.28
CA ILE A 127 -10.34 -10.20 0.41
C ILE A 127 -9.64 -11.53 0.18
#